data_263cfc26bf606912dcd0f0125e11d6ab
#
_entry.id   263cfc26bf606912dcd0f0125e11d6ab
#
_cell.length_a   1.000
_cell.length_b   1.000
_cell.length_c   1.000
_cell.angle_alpha   90.00
_cell.angle_beta   90.00
_cell.angle_gamma   90.00
#
_symmetry.space_group_name_H-M   'P 1'
#
loop_
_entity.id
_entity.type
_entity.pdbx_description
1 polymer ?
#
loop_
_entity_poly.entity_id
_entity_poly.type
_entity_poly.pdbx_seq_one_letter_code
_entity_poly.pdbx_strand_id
1 'polypeptide(L)'
;MTHDTTAAAGPATSTSEQLRPRSGRLPLPALLALATAVFVTSLTETLPAGVLPGMSADLGVGEAAMGQSVTGYALGTALTAVPLAARTAGLRRKRLLLTSTAGFAAANTVTAVSSWYALTMGARFLAGVAAGVAWALLAGYARRLAPAHLQGRAVAVAMTGIPLALSLGVPAGTFLGEAVGWRAAFTAMTVIAVVLLGWIALAVPDLPGEPRGGRAPVARTLRVPGVLPVLAVTFTLVLAHTVLYTYVAAYLDHLGLAGSTGLVLLVFGAASLAGIWFTGRHIDRRLRALTLAGTILFAVAAAAFAVPAASTALVLVTAALWGLGWGGAPTLLQTAVAEAGGDDADTAQTMLVSLWNAAMAAGGVAGGLLLDGLGAGALPWSVLVLLVPVVAVVAGARAHGFPARG
;
A
#
# COMPACT_ATOMS: atom_id res chain seq x y z
N MET A 1 28.31 45.28 60.14
CA MET A 1 26.89 44.98 59.98
C MET A 1 26.57 44.91 58.50
N THR A 2 26.72 43.75 57.92
CA THR A 2 26.46 43.40 56.51
C THR A 2 25.29 42.46 56.47
N HIS A 3 24.14 42.91 55.92
CA HIS A 3 22.96 42.08 55.70
C HIS A 3 23.10 41.39 54.34
N ASP A 4 23.22 40.08 54.40
CA ASP A 4 23.21 39.16 53.29
C ASP A 4 21.73 38.78 53.02
N THR A 5 21.20 39.09 51.82
CA THR A 5 19.85 38.77 51.41
C THR A 5 19.94 37.73 50.29
N THR A 6 19.97 36.45 50.69
CA THR A 6 19.84 35.31 49.77
C THR A 6 18.38 35.19 49.31
N ALA A 7 18.11 35.52 48.05
CA ALA A 7 16.85 35.24 47.41
C ALA A 7 16.80 33.80 46.96
N ALA A 8 15.92 33.00 47.56
CA ALA A 8 15.63 31.63 47.17
C ALA A 8 14.92 31.58 45.81
N ALA A 9 15.61 31.06 44.80
CA ALA A 9 15.00 30.72 43.52
C ALA A 9 14.15 29.43 43.71
N GLY A 10 12.83 29.57 43.56
CA GLY A 10 11.90 28.48 43.53
C GLY A 10 12.13 27.53 42.32
N PRO A 11 11.87 26.24 42.42
CA PRO A 11 12.10 25.30 41.33
C PRO A 11 11.14 25.60 40.17
N ALA A 12 11.72 25.91 39.00
CA ALA A 12 11.00 25.94 37.74
C ALA A 12 10.47 24.54 37.44
N THR A 13 9.19 24.32 37.64
CA THR A 13 8.49 23.09 37.24
C THR A 13 8.50 23.00 35.73
N SER A 14 9.34 22.12 35.23
CA SER A 14 9.50 21.84 33.82
C SER A 14 8.21 21.25 33.24
N THR A 15 7.60 21.96 32.30
CA THR A 15 6.38 21.59 31.54
C THR A 15 6.58 20.35 30.62
N SER A 16 7.71 19.64 30.77
CA SER A 16 8.06 18.45 29.97
C SER A 16 7.54 17.11 30.54
N GLU A 17 6.86 17.12 31.69
CA GLU A 17 6.46 15.89 32.39
C GLU A 17 5.09 15.33 31.97
N GLN A 18 4.32 16.01 31.12
CA GLN A 18 2.95 15.62 30.77
C GLN A 18 2.80 14.70 29.54
N LEU A 19 3.89 14.23 28.90
CA LEU A 19 3.83 13.42 27.69
C LEU A 19 4.44 12.00 27.81
N ARG A 20 4.64 11.51 29.04
CA ARG A 20 5.02 10.09 29.24
C ARG A 20 3.79 9.20 29.14
N PRO A 21 3.80 8.15 28.30
CA PRO A 21 2.74 7.15 28.28
C PRO A 21 2.65 6.50 29.67
N ARG A 22 1.53 6.68 30.35
CA ARG A 22 1.29 6.25 31.74
C ARG A 22 1.13 4.74 31.94
N SER A 23 1.25 3.91 30.91
CA SER A 23 1.18 2.46 31.05
C SER A 23 2.23 1.81 30.15
N GLY A 24 3.01 0.84 30.66
CA GLY A 24 3.89 -0.03 29.87
C GLY A 24 3.13 -0.92 28.87
N ARG A 25 1.93 -0.51 28.45
CA ARG A 25 1.02 -1.22 27.55
C ARG A 25 0.79 -0.42 26.26
N LEU A 26 0.47 -1.14 25.20
CA LEU A 26 0.11 -0.53 23.91
C LEU A 26 -1.21 0.23 24.00
N PRO A 27 -1.33 1.46 23.47
CA PRO A 27 -2.59 2.22 23.41
C PRO A 27 -3.47 1.66 22.27
N LEU A 28 -4.07 0.49 22.50
CA LEU A 28 -4.82 -0.27 21.47
C LEU A 28 -5.90 0.55 20.76
N PRO A 29 -6.75 1.39 21.45
CA PRO A 29 -7.77 2.16 20.74
C PRO A 29 -7.18 3.11 19.67
N ALA A 30 -6.06 3.76 19.97
CA ALA A 30 -5.38 4.63 19.03
C ALA A 30 -4.73 3.82 17.90
N LEU A 31 -4.07 2.69 18.21
CA LEU A 31 -3.44 1.83 17.21
C LEU A 31 -4.45 1.16 16.27
N LEU A 32 -5.62 0.78 16.78
CA LEU A 32 -6.71 0.24 15.96
C LEU A 32 -7.31 1.33 15.05
N ALA A 33 -7.42 2.58 15.51
CA ALA A 33 -7.81 3.70 14.65
C ALA A 33 -6.78 3.90 13.53
N LEU A 34 -5.46 3.79 13.80
CA LEU A 34 -4.42 3.82 12.77
C LEU A 34 -4.52 2.62 11.83
N ALA A 35 -4.79 1.42 12.34
CA ALA A 35 -5.00 0.22 11.51
C ALA A 35 -6.20 0.39 10.56
N THR A 36 -7.29 0.99 11.05
CA THR A 36 -8.45 1.32 10.22
C THR A 36 -8.11 2.41 9.18
N ALA A 37 -7.25 3.38 9.51
CA ALA A 37 -6.78 4.36 8.54
C ALA A 37 -5.93 3.69 7.45
N VAL A 38 -5.04 2.77 7.80
CA VAL A 38 -4.28 1.94 6.85
C VAL A 38 -5.22 1.10 5.98
N PHE A 39 -6.23 0.48 6.59
CA PHE A 39 -7.25 -0.31 5.89
C PHE A 39 -7.99 0.55 4.85
N VAL A 40 -8.51 1.73 5.23
CA VAL A 40 -9.21 2.65 4.32
C VAL A 40 -8.29 3.10 3.18
N THR A 41 -7.03 3.43 3.48
CA THR A 41 -6.05 3.84 2.47
C THR A 41 -5.83 2.73 1.45
N SER A 42 -5.53 1.51 1.90
CA SER A 42 -5.28 0.35 1.04
C SER A 42 -6.53 -0.08 0.26
N LEU A 43 -7.71 -0.05 0.90
CA LEU A 43 -8.95 -0.41 0.24
C LEU A 43 -9.36 0.61 -0.82
N THR A 44 -9.19 1.92 -0.54
CA THR A 44 -9.45 2.98 -1.54
C THR A 44 -8.58 2.81 -2.78
N GLU A 45 -7.35 2.33 -2.61
CA GLU A 45 -6.40 2.07 -3.69
C GLU A 45 -6.85 0.88 -4.56
N THR A 46 -7.25 -0.22 -3.96
CA THR A 46 -7.36 -1.54 -4.62
C THR A 46 -8.79 -1.94 -5.00
N LEU A 47 -9.81 -1.40 -4.34
CA LEU A 47 -11.22 -1.72 -4.60
C LEU A 47 -11.66 -1.54 -6.06
N PRO A 48 -11.22 -0.49 -6.80
CA PRO A 48 -11.63 -0.31 -8.19
C PRO A 48 -11.37 -1.52 -9.08
N ALA A 49 -10.30 -2.29 -8.83
CA ALA A 49 -9.97 -3.49 -9.60
C ALA A 49 -11.09 -4.57 -9.52
N GLY A 50 -11.75 -4.68 -8.36
CA GLY A 50 -12.82 -5.65 -8.15
C GLY A 50 -14.18 -5.23 -8.71
N VAL A 51 -14.40 -3.93 -8.95
CA VAL A 51 -15.69 -3.38 -9.42
C VAL A 51 -15.57 -2.66 -10.77
N LEU A 52 -14.45 -2.85 -11.45
CA LEU A 52 -14.08 -2.13 -12.67
C LEU A 52 -15.13 -2.25 -13.80
N PRO A 53 -15.67 -3.44 -14.15
CA PRO A 53 -16.66 -3.56 -15.20
C PRO A 53 -17.95 -2.77 -14.91
N GLY A 54 -18.44 -2.80 -13.68
CA GLY A 54 -19.61 -2.03 -13.26
C GLY A 54 -19.38 -0.52 -13.34
N MET A 55 -18.17 -0.04 -12.96
CA MET A 55 -17.80 1.37 -13.12
C MET A 55 -17.71 1.78 -14.59
N SER A 56 -17.11 0.93 -15.43
CA SER A 56 -16.95 1.12 -16.87
C SER A 56 -18.30 1.28 -17.56
N ALA A 57 -19.22 0.34 -17.32
CA ALA A 57 -20.55 0.35 -17.91
C ALA A 57 -21.36 1.60 -17.50
N ASP A 58 -21.39 1.94 -16.21
CA ASP A 58 -22.18 3.06 -15.70
C ASP A 58 -21.66 4.44 -16.12
N LEU A 59 -20.33 4.58 -16.29
CA LEU A 59 -19.68 5.83 -16.70
C LEU A 59 -19.54 5.93 -18.23
N GLY A 60 -19.95 4.90 -18.98
CA GLY A 60 -19.95 4.89 -20.44
C GLY A 60 -18.54 4.95 -21.06
N VAL A 61 -17.55 4.35 -20.43
CA VAL A 61 -16.16 4.30 -20.90
C VAL A 61 -15.66 2.86 -21.00
N GLY A 62 -14.64 2.61 -21.79
CA GLY A 62 -14.01 1.30 -21.86
C GLY A 62 -13.30 0.91 -20.54
N GLU A 63 -13.13 -0.39 -20.29
CA GLU A 63 -12.48 -0.90 -19.08
C GLU A 63 -11.03 -0.45 -18.95
N ALA A 64 -10.29 -0.31 -20.05
CA ALA A 64 -8.95 0.24 -20.07
C ALA A 64 -8.93 1.70 -19.58
N ALA A 65 -9.90 2.52 -20.02
CA ALA A 65 -10.04 3.89 -19.52
C ALA A 65 -10.41 3.89 -18.03
N MET A 66 -11.34 3.01 -17.59
CA MET A 66 -11.72 2.94 -16.19
C MET A 66 -10.57 2.45 -15.30
N GLY A 67 -9.71 1.56 -15.77
CA GLY A 67 -8.49 1.11 -15.07
C GLY A 67 -7.52 2.25 -14.76
N GLN A 68 -7.57 3.37 -15.51
CA GLN A 68 -6.79 4.58 -15.20
C GLN A 68 -7.19 5.21 -13.86
N SER A 69 -8.28 4.78 -13.23
CA SER A 69 -8.64 5.18 -11.86
C SER A 69 -7.58 4.75 -10.83
N VAL A 70 -6.91 3.61 -11.04
CA VAL A 70 -5.75 3.15 -10.26
C VAL A 70 -4.53 4.01 -10.56
N THR A 71 -4.28 4.30 -11.85
CA THR A 71 -3.22 5.21 -12.29
C THR A 71 -3.37 6.59 -11.67
N GLY A 72 -4.57 7.18 -11.72
CA GLY A 72 -4.85 8.49 -11.14
C GLY A 72 -4.56 8.56 -9.64
N TYR A 73 -4.97 7.53 -8.90
CA TYR A 73 -4.65 7.40 -7.47
C TYR A 73 -3.14 7.28 -7.24
N ALA A 74 -2.46 6.38 -7.95
CA ALA A 74 -1.03 6.16 -7.80
C ALA A 74 -0.20 7.39 -8.15
N LEU A 75 -0.58 8.14 -9.20
CA LEU A 75 0.03 9.43 -9.56
C LEU A 75 -0.18 10.47 -8.47
N GLY A 76 -1.40 10.57 -7.92
CA GLY A 76 -1.70 11.44 -6.79
C GLY A 76 -0.78 11.16 -5.61
N THR A 77 -0.57 9.89 -5.26
CA THR A 77 0.34 9.47 -4.19
C THR A 77 1.80 9.76 -4.54
N ALA A 78 2.28 9.34 -5.72
CA ALA A 78 3.67 9.48 -6.13
C ALA A 78 4.14 10.93 -6.19
N LEU A 79 3.32 11.81 -6.79
CA LEU A 79 3.65 13.21 -6.96
C LEU A 79 3.61 14.02 -5.66
N THR A 80 2.82 13.58 -4.68
CA THR A 80 2.55 14.38 -3.48
C THR A 80 3.17 13.83 -2.20
N ALA A 81 3.45 12.52 -2.11
CA ALA A 81 3.96 11.91 -0.89
C ALA A 81 5.23 12.60 -0.36
N VAL A 82 6.25 12.79 -1.20
CA VAL A 82 7.51 13.42 -0.80
C VAL A 82 7.36 14.93 -0.54
N PRO A 83 6.81 15.74 -1.48
CA PRO A 83 6.72 17.18 -1.26
C PRO A 83 5.73 17.55 -0.14
N LEU A 84 4.62 16.83 0.03
CA LEU A 84 3.70 17.07 1.13
C LEU A 84 4.30 16.63 2.47
N ALA A 85 4.96 15.48 2.55
CA ALA A 85 5.65 15.06 3.76
C ALA A 85 6.68 16.10 4.22
N ALA A 86 7.46 16.66 3.29
CA ALA A 86 8.44 17.71 3.58
C ALA A 86 7.80 19.01 4.07
N ARG A 87 6.73 19.47 3.40
CA ARG A 87 6.04 20.72 3.75
C ARG A 87 5.25 20.61 5.05
N THR A 88 4.70 19.43 5.33
CA THR A 88 3.83 19.17 6.48
C THR A 88 4.58 18.58 7.69
N ALA A 89 5.90 18.38 7.59
CA ALA A 89 6.71 17.77 8.66
C ALA A 89 6.54 18.49 10.01
N GLY A 90 6.47 19.82 10.04
CA GLY A 90 6.27 20.62 11.25
C GLY A 90 4.82 20.69 11.76
N LEU A 91 3.84 20.17 11.01
CA LEU A 91 2.44 20.23 11.42
C LEU A 91 2.09 19.14 12.45
N ARG A 92 1.08 19.42 13.27
CA ARG A 92 0.57 18.46 14.27
C ARG A 92 0.02 17.22 13.60
N ARG A 93 0.48 16.05 14.05
CA ARG A 93 0.25 14.75 13.40
C ARG A 93 -1.23 14.37 13.35
N LYS A 94 -1.99 14.66 14.42
CA LYS A 94 -3.43 14.39 14.47
C LYS A 94 -4.20 15.19 13.41
N ARG A 95 -3.86 16.48 13.23
CA ARG A 95 -4.49 17.31 12.20
C ARG A 95 -4.26 16.75 10.81
N LEU A 96 -3.03 16.35 10.50
CA LEU A 96 -2.70 15.75 9.21
C LEU A 96 -3.46 14.44 8.97
N LEU A 97 -3.57 13.58 9.99
CA LEU A 97 -4.31 12.33 9.89
C LEU A 97 -5.81 12.58 9.65
N LEU A 98 -6.41 13.54 10.38
CA LEU A 98 -7.80 13.94 10.17
C LEU A 98 -8.02 14.53 8.76
N THR A 99 -7.12 15.40 8.29
CA THR A 99 -7.21 15.99 6.93
C THR A 99 -7.11 14.91 5.85
N SER A 100 -6.19 13.97 5.99
CA SER A 100 -6.05 12.83 5.06
C SER A 100 -7.30 11.95 5.06
N THR A 101 -7.83 11.58 6.23
CA THR A 101 -9.04 10.78 6.36
C THR A 101 -10.28 11.51 5.81
N ALA A 102 -10.39 12.83 6.03
CA ALA A 102 -11.42 13.67 5.42
C ALA A 102 -11.29 13.73 3.90
N GLY A 103 -10.06 13.77 3.38
CA GLY A 103 -9.77 13.65 1.95
C GLY A 103 -10.27 12.35 1.35
N PHE A 104 -10.08 11.21 2.05
CA PHE A 104 -10.65 9.92 1.62
C PHE A 104 -12.18 9.93 1.66
N ALA A 105 -12.79 10.44 2.73
CA ALA A 105 -14.25 10.54 2.82
C ALA A 105 -14.81 11.35 1.65
N ALA A 106 -14.25 12.54 1.38
CA ALA A 106 -14.67 13.39 0.27
C ALA A 106 -14.47 12.72 -1.09
N ALA A 107 -13.29 12.15 -1.34
CA ALA A 107 -12.97 11.52 -2.62
C ALA A 107 -13.85 10.28 -2.89
N ASN A 108 -14.06 9.44 -1.87
CA ASN A 108 -14.93 8.26 -2.00
C ASN A 108 -16.41 8.67 -2.17
N THR A 109 -16.87 9.72 -1.48
CA THR A 109 -18.21 10.27 -1.69
C THR A 109 -18.38 10.77 -3.12
N VAL A 110 -17.47 11.58 -3.63
CA VAL A 110 -17.52 12.08 -5.01
C VAL A 110 -17.49 10.91 -5.99
N THR A 111 -16.65 9.90 -5.77
CA THR A 111 -16.60 8.69 -6.61
C THR A 111 -17.96 7.97 -6.58
N ALA A 112 -18.58 7.80 -5.41
CA ALA A 112 -19.86 7.09 -5.25
C ALA A 112 -21.03 7.78 -5.97
N VAL A 113 -21.07 9.12 -5.97
CA VAL A 113 -22.20 9.88 -6.53
C VAL A 113 -21.98 10.38 -7.97
N SER A 114 -20.72 10.30 -8.45
CA SER A 114 -20.38 10.79 -9.79
C SER A 114 -21.01 9.95 -10.89
N SER A 115 -21.59 10.65 -11.88
CA SER A 115 -22.00 10.09 -13.17
C SER A 115 -21.09 10.51 -14.31
N TRP A 116 -19.98 11.19 -14.01
CA TRP A 116 -19.07 11.74 -15.00
C TRP A 116 -17.65 11.21 -14.80
N TYR A 117 -17.09 10.58 -15.80
CA TYR A 117 -15.76 9.96 -15.79
C TYR A 117 -14.64 10.91 -15.30
N ALA A 118 -14.58 12.14 -15.87
CA ALA A 118 -13.52 13.09 -15.51
C ALA A 118 -13.59 13.52 -14.03
N LEU A 119 -14.80 13.67 -13.45
CA LEU A 119 -14.98 13.97 -12.04
C LEU A 119 -14.53 12.79 -11.16
N THR A 120 -14.88 11.57 -11.57
CA THR A 120 -14.43 10.34 -10.90
C THR A 120 -12.90 10.27 -10.91
N MET A 121 -12.24 10.54 -12.05
CA MET A 121 -10.78 10.54 -12.14
C MET A 121 -10.14 11.62 -11.25
N GLY A 122 -10.72 12.81 -11.19
CA GLY A 122 -10.29 13.86 -10.27
C GLY A 122 -10.40 13.45 -8.79
N ALA A 123 -11.49 12.79 -8.43
CA ALA A 123 -11.69 12.23 -7.09
C ALA A 123 -10.67 11.14 -6.77
N ARG A 124 -10.36 10.25 -7.71
CA ARG A 124 -9.32 9.21 -7.57
C ARG A 124 -7.93 9.81 -7.35
N PHE A 125 -7.59 10.84 -8.12
CA PHE A 125 -6.34 11.59 -7.92
C PHE A 125 -6.28 12.24 -6.52
N LEU A 126 -7.37 12.89 -6.09
CA LEU A 126 -7.46 13.48 -4.74
C LEU A 126 -7.33 12.42 -3.63
N ALA A 127 -7.93 11.25 -3.81
CA ALA A 127 -7.74 10.12 -2.91
C ALA A 127 -6.25 9.71 -2.82
N GLY A 128 -5.54 9.70 -3.95
CA GLY A 128 -4.10 9.46 -4.00
C GLY A 128 -3.29 10.51 -3.25
N VAL A 129 -3.64 11.79 -3.37
CA VAL A 129 -3.01 12.88 -2.58
C VAL A 129 -3.20 12.64 -1.08
N ALA A 130 -4.42 12.28 -0.66
CA ALA A 130 -4.70 11.93 0.73
C ALA A 130 -3.88 10.72 1.19
N ALA A 131 -3.71 9.72 0.32
CA ALA A 131 -2.88 8.54 0.58
C ALA A 131 -1.41 8.88 0.79
N GLY A 132 -0.85 9.78 -0.03
CA GLY A 132 0.53 10.24 0.13
C GLY A 132 0.79 10.85 1.52
N VAL A 133 -0.17 11.61 2.04
CA VAL A 133 -0.10 12.15 3.41
C VAL A 133 -0.23 11.01 4.45
N ALA A 134 -1.19 10.10 4.28
CA ALA A 134 -1.43 9.00 5.21
C ALA A 134 -0.20 8.09 5.34
N TRP A 135 0.36 7.61 4.23
CA TRP A 135 1.54 6.73 4.22
C TRP A 135 2.77 7.37 4.86
N ALA A 136 2.95 8.68 4.66
CA ALA A 136 4.04 9.42 5.30
C ALA A 136 3.90 9.53 6.84
N LEU A 137 2.69 9.33 7.37
CA LEU A 137 2.38 9.52 8.79
C LEU A 137 2.29 8.23 9.59
N LEU A 138 1.57 7.22 9.06
CA LEU A 138 0.96 6.16 9.85
C LEU A 138 1.97 5.31 10.62
N ALA A 139 3.07 4.88 9.99
CA ALA A 139 4.10 4.07 10.65
C ALA A 139 4.84 4.87 11.74
N GLY A 140 5.24 6.10 11.45
CA GLY A 140 5.91 6.99 12.40
C GLY A 140 4.99 7.34 13.58
N TYR A 141 3.71 7.57 13.31
CA TYR A 141 2.72 7.85 14.35
C TYR A 141 2.54 6.65 15.29
N ALA A 142 2.31 5.45 14.74
CA ALA A 142 2.18 4.23 15.52
C ALA A 142 3.40 4.00 16.43
N ARG A 143 4.61 4.18 15.90
CA ARG A 143 5.85 4.06 16.65
C ARG A 143 5.92 5.04 17.82
N ARG A 144 5.55 6.30 17.60
CA ARG A 144 5.61 7.35 18.64
C ARG A 144 4.53 7.22 19.72
N LEU A 145 3.46 6.46 19.48
CA LEU A 145 2.42 6.19 20.47
C LEU A 145 2.85 5.14 21.50
N ALA A 146 3.87 4.34 21.22
CA ALA A 146 4.28 3.22 22.03
C ALA A 146 5.61 3.46 22.79
N PRO A 147 5.80 2.82 23.98
CA PRO A 147 7.10 2.79 24.65
C PRO A 147 8.18 2.17 23.75
N ALA A 148 9.45 2.55 23.95
CA ALA A 148 10.56 2.16 23.09
C ALA A 148 10.65 0.65 22.79
N HIS A 149 10.42 -0.20 23.81
CA HIS A 149 10.45 -1.66 23.68
C HIS A 149 9.23 -2.28 22.97
N LEU A 150 8.17 -1.51 22.71
CA LEU A 150 6.94 -1.95 22.02
C LEU A 150 6.70 -1.27 20.67
N GLN A 151 7.60 -0.41 20.21
CA GLN A 151 7.43 0.37 18.97
C GLN A 151 7.21 -0.51 17.74
N GLY A 152 7.98 -1.60 17.59
CA GLY A 152 7.80 -2.55 16.51
C GLY A 152 6.41 -3.21 16.51
N ARG A 153 5.93 -3.59 17.70
CA ARG A 153 4.58 -4.14 17.88
C ARG A 153 3.48 -3.14 17.54
N ALA A 154 3.66 -1.87 17.91
CA ALA A 154 2.71 -0.81 17.59
C ALA A 154 2.59 -0.60 16.07
N VAL A 155 3.73 -0.56 15.36
CA VAL A 155 3.74 -0.48 13.89
C VAL A 155 3.09 -1.72 13.28
N ALA A 156 3.41 -2.92 13.77
CA ALA A 156 2.79 -4.15 13.29
C ALA A 156 1.26 -4.12 13.43
N VAL A 157 0.73 -3.70 14.60
CA VAL A 157 -0.72 -3.55 14.79
C VAL A 157 -1.32 -2.55 13.81
N ALA A 158 -0.71 -1.37 13.63
CA ALA A 158 -1.22 -0.39 12.68
C ALA A 158 -1.19 -0.89 11.23
N MET A 159 -0.16 -1.64 10.83
CA MET A 159 0.00 -2.14 9.45
C MET A 159 -0.88 -3.36 9.14
N THR A 160 -1.54 -4.00 10.13
CA THR A 160 -2.51 -5.07 9.85
C THR A 160 -3.69 -4.61 8.98
N GLY A 161 -3.91 -3.31 8.86
CA GLY A 161 -4.89 -2.74 7.94
C GLY A 161 -4.67 -3.15 6.48
N ILE A 162 -3.41 -3.29 6.02
CA ILE A 162 -3.09 -3.70 4.64
C ILE A 162 -3.64 -5.10 4.34
N PRO A 163 -3.19 -6.16 5.03
CA PRO A 163 -3.68 -7.50 4.74
C PRO A 163 -5.18 -7.65 4.96
N LEU A 164 -5.78 -6.94 5.92
CA LEU A 164 -7.22 -6.95 6.12
C LEU A 164 -7.97 -6.30 4.94
N ALA A 165 -7.44 -5.21 4.39
CA ALA A 165 -8.02 -4.58 3.20
C ALA A 165 -8.00 -5.54 2.00
N LEU A 166 -6.86 -6.17 1.74
CA LEU A 166 -6.69 -7.05 0.58
C LEU A 166 -7.45 -8.38 0.71
N SER A 167 -7.49 -8.97 1.91
CA SER A 167 -8.09 -10.30 2.12
C SER A 167 -9.58 -10.28 2.43
N LEU A 168 -10.09 -9.21 3.04
CA LEU A 168 -11.49 -9.08 3.42
C LEU A 168 -12.16 -7.87 2.77
N GLY A 169 -11.48 -6.72 2.77
CA GLY A 169 -12.05 -5.47 2.29
C GLY A 169 -12.36 -5.49 0.80
N VAL A 170 -11.39 -5.87 -0.02
CA VAL A 170 -11.57 -5.92 -1.49
C VAL A 170 -12.62 -6.96 -1.87
N PRO A 171 -12.56 -8.22 -1.41
CA PRO A 171 -13.61 -9.19 -1.71
C PRO A 171 -15.00 -8.74 -1.25
N ALA A 172 -15.13 -8.25 -0.01
CA ALA A 172 -16.42 -7.77 0.51
C ALA A 172 -16.96 -6.59 -0.31
N GLY A 173 -16.08 -5.65 -0.69
CA GLY A 173 -16.45 -4.53 -1.54
C GLY A 173 -16.83 -4.96 -2.96
N THR A 174 -16.15 -5.97 -3.51
CA THR A 174 -16.48 -6.57 -4.82
C THR A 174 -17.83 -7.28 -4.76
N PHE A 175 -18.08 -8.14 -3.78
CA PHE A 175 -19.38 -8.78 -3.58
C PHE A 175 -20.52 -7.76 -3.39
N LEU A 176 -20.27 -6.70 -2.61
CA LEU A 176 -21.25 -5.62 -2.45
C LEU A 176 -21.50 -4.91 -3.80
N GLY A 177 -20.44 -4.68 -4.57
CA GLY A 177 -20.52 -4.08 -5.90
C GLY A 177 -21.30 -4.93 -6.91
N GLU A 178 -21.10 -6.24 -6.87
CA GLU A 178 -21.83 -7.21 -7.71
C GLU A 178 -23.33 -7.29 -7.31
N ALA A 179 -23.62 -7.27 -6.00
CA ALA A 179 -24.99 -7.45 -5.48
C ALA A 179 -25.86 -6.20 -5.56
N VAL A 180 -25.31 -5.02 -5.28
CA VAL A 180 -26.06 -3.75 -5.07
C VAL A 180 -25.57 -2.64 -6.00
N GLY A 181 -24.44 -2.83 -6.66
CA GLY A 181 -23.77 -1.86 -7.51
C GLY A 181 -22.52 -1.24 -6.87
N TRP A 182 -21.55 -0.93 -7.70
CA TRP A 182 -20.24 -0.43 -7.28
C TRP A 182 -20.29 0.86 -6.43
N ARG A 183 -21.32 1.69 -6.62
CA ARG A 183 -21.53 2.91 -5.82
C ARG A 183 -21.76 2.59 -4.34
N ALA A 184 -22.41 1.47 -4.03
CA ALA A 184 -22.63 1.03 -2.66
C ALA A 184 -21.30 0.72 -1.95
N ALA A 185 -20.34 0.12 -2.65
CA ALA A 185 -19.02 -0.16 -2.11
C ALA A 185 -18.27 1.14 -1.73
N PHE A 186 -18.26 2.16 -2.59
CA PHE A 186 -17.66 3.47 -2.28
C PHE A 186 -18.44 4.24 -1.20
N THR A 187 -19.76 4.10 -1.14
CA THR A 187 -20.57 4.67 -0.04
C THR A 187 -20.20 4.03 1.29
N ALA A 188 -20.05 2.70 1.34
CA ALA A 188 -19.59 2.01 2.55
C ALA A 188 -18.22 2.51 3.00
N MET A 189 -17.28 2.74 2.08
CA MET A 189 -15.97 3.32 2.39
C MET A 189 -16.08 4.74 2.94
N THR A 190 -16.98 5.56 2.39
CA THR A 190 -17.27 6.90 2.92
C THR A 190 -17.75 6.81 4.36
N VAL A 191 -18.70 5.91 4.66
CA VAL A 191 -19.21 5.71 6.03
C VAL A 191 -18.09 5.29 6.98
N ILE A 192 -17.26 4.32 6.57
CA ILE A 192 -16.10 3.88 7.38
C ILE A 192 -15.15 5.06 7.64
N ALA A 193 -14.85 5.87 6.62
CA ALA A 193 -13.96 7.02 6.76
C ALA A 193 -14.55 8.10 7.68
N VAL A 194 -15.86 8.36 7.63
CA VAL A 194 -16.55 9.31 8.50
C VAL A 194 -16.56 8.82 9.96
N VAL A 195 -16.86 7.54 10.19
CA VAL A 195 -16.78 6.94 11.53
C VAL A 195 -15.35 7.02 12.07
N LEU A 196 -14.36 6.74 11.19
CA LEU A 196 -12.95 6.82 11.55
C LEU A 196 -12.51 8.25 11.92
N LEU A 197 -13.04 9.30 11.28
CA LEU A 197 -12.78 10.69 11.68
C LEU A 197 -13.16 10.94 13.13
N GLY A 198 -14.35 10.49 13.54
CA GLY A 198 -14.80 10.57 14.93
C GLY A 198 -13.88 9.77 15.86
N TRP A 199 -13.52 8.55 15.47
CA TRP A 199 -12.63 7.70 16.27
C TRP A 199 -11.23 8.31 16.45
N ILE A 200 -10.62 8.83 15.38
CA ILE A 200 -9.34 9.53 15.45
C ILE A 200 -9.46 10.77 16.37
N ALA A 201 -10.53 11.54 16.23
CA ALA A 201 -10.75 12.74 17.03
C ALA A 201 -10.81 12.42 18.54
N LEU A 202 -11.41 11.29 18.93
CA LEU A 202 -11.60 10.89 20.31
C LEU A 202 -10.42 10.10 20.89
N ALA A 203 -9.87 9.14 20.15
CA ALA A 203 -8.96 8.14 20.69
C ALA A 203 -7.48 8.37 20.37
N VAL A 204 -7.14 9.14 19.32
CA VAL A 204 -5.75 9.33 18.91
C VAL A 204 -5.17 10.58 19.59
N PRO A 205 -4.10 10.46 20.42
CA PRO A 205 -3.42 11.61 21.03
C PRO A 205 -2.78 12.50 19.97
N ASP A 206 -2.78 13.81 20.18
CA ASP A 206 -2.13 14.73 19.26
C ASP A 206 -0.63 14.81 19.52
N LEU A 207 0.18 14.52 18.52
CA LEU A 207 1.63 14.58 18.58
C LEU A 207 2.17 15.78 17.79
N PRO A 208 3.23 16.44 18.29
CA PRO A 208 3.89 17.52 17.57
C PRO A 208 4.51 16.99 16.26
N GLY A 209 4.73 17.89 15.30
CA GLY A 209 5.50 17.63 14.09
C GLY A 209 6.93 17.22 14.40
N GLU A 210 7.63 16.74 13.39
CA GLU A 210 9.05 16.42 13.48
C GLU A 210 9.90 17.58 12.95
N PRO A 211 11.07 17.84 13.56
CA PRO A 211 12.02 18.76 12.96
C PRO A 211 12.40 18.29 11.54
N ARG A 212 12.62 19.23 10.62
CA ARG A 212 13.11 18.91 9.28
C ARG A 212 14.52 18.34 9.40
N GLY A 213 14.67 17.01 9.34
CA GLY A 213 15.97 16.33 9.29
C GLY A 213 16.55 16.37 7.88
N GLY A 214 17.86 16.55 7.77
CA GLY A 214 18.56 16.41 6.50
C GLY A 214 18.53 14.95 6.03
N ARG A 215 17.89 14.70 4.87
CA ARG A 215 17.96 13.38 4.20
C ARG A 215 19.18 13.31 3.31
N ALA A 216 19.76 12.13 3.17
CA ALA A 216 20.83 11.91 2.21
C ALA A 216 20.36 12.28 0.77
N PRO A 217 21.24 12.85 -0.07
CA PRO A 217 20.89 13.15 -1.46
C PRO A 217 20.52 11.86 -2.23
N VAL A 218 19.40 11.88 -2.97
CA VAL A 218 18.93 10.75 -3.79
C VAL A 218 20.03 10.20 -4.71
N ALA A 219 20.81 11.09 -5.35
CA ALA A 219 21.88 10.70 -6.24
C ALA A 219 23.04 9.93 -5.53
N ARG A 220 23.27 10.21 -4.25
CA ARG A 220 24.23 9.45 -3.42
C ARG A 220 23.67 8.07 -3.12
N THR A 221 22.44 8.00 -2.66
CA THR A 221 21.77 6.73 -2.28
C THR A 221 21.65 5.78 -3.46
N LEU A 222 21.40 6.27 -4.68
CA LEU A 222 21.37 5.45 -5.91
C LEU A 222 22.73 4.78 -6.22
N ARG A 223 23.83 5.36 -5.77
CA ARG A 223 25.18 4.80 -5.97
C ARG A 223 25.55 3.76 -4.92
N VAL A 224 24.74 3.62 -3.87
CA VAL A 224 24.98 2.59 -2.85
C VAL A 224 24.78 1.20 -3.49
N PRO A 225 25.78 0.31 -3.42
CA PRO A 225 25.69 -1.01 -4.03
C PRO A 225 24.47 -1.79 -3.50
N GLY A 226 23.66 -2.32 -4.40
CA GLY A 226 22.44 -3.07 -4.07
C GLY A 226 21.14 -2.27 -4.08
N VAL A 227 21.17 -0.95 -3.89
CA VAL A 227 19.94 -0.12 -3.90
C VAL A 227 19.28 -0.15 -5.28
N LEU A 228 20.03 0.12 -6.35
CA LEU A 228 19.47 0.15 -7.70
C LEU A 228 18.87 -1.19 -8.15
N PRO A 229 19.52 -2.36 -7.97
CA PRO A 229 18.91 -3.67 -8.24
C PRO A 229 17.60 -3.90 -7.49
N VAL A 230 17.53 -3.56 -6.19
CA VAL A 230 16.30 -3.71 -5.42
C VAL A 230 15.19 -2.80 -5.92
N LEU A 231 15.50 -1.56 -6.26
CA LEU A 231 14.54 -0.62 -6.83
C LEU A 231 14.04 -1.07 -8.22
N ALA A 232 14.91 -1.63 -9.06
CA ALA A 232 14.54 -2.18 -10.37
C ALA A 232 13.60 -3.38 -10.23
N VAL A 233 13.92 -4.30 -9.30
CA VAL A 233 13.05 -5.44 -8.95
C VAL A 233 11.70 -4.95 -8.44
N THR A 234 11.70 -3.95 -7.54
CA THR A 234 10.48 -3.35 -7.01
C THR A 234 9.60 -2.80 -8.13
N PHE A 235 10.17 -1.96 -9.00
CA PHE A 235 9.42 -1.36 -10.10
C PHE A 235 8.80 -2.43 -11.01
N THR A 236 9.61 -3.38 -11.47
CA THR A 236 9.16 -4.38 -12.45
C THR A 236 8.16 -5.37 -11.84
N LEU A 237 8.37 -5.81 -10.60
CA LEU A 237 7.48 -6.75 -9.92
C LEU A 237 6.12 -6.12 -9.60
N VAL A 238 6.12 -4.86 -9.13
CA VAL A 238 4.89 -4.10 -8.84
C VAL A 238 4.14 -3.76 -10.12
N LEU A 239 4.85 -3.38 -11.18
CA LEU A 239 4.27 -3.15 -12.50
C LEU A 239 3.58 -4.42 -13.02
N ALA A 240 4.25 -5.56 -12.99
CA ALA A 240 3.70 -6.84 -13.41
C ALA A 240 2.44 -7.21 -12.61
N HIS A 241 2.50 -7.05 -11.28
CA HIS A 241 1.34 -7.28 -10.42
C HIS A 241 0.17 -6.36 -10.77
N THR A 242 0.43 -5.06 -10.93
CA THR A 242 -0.62 -4.06 -11.19
C THR A 242 -1.28 -4.26 -12.54
N VAL A 243 -0.53 -4.66 -13.59
CA VAL A 243 -1.09 -5.01 -14.91
C VAL A 243 -2.17 -6.10 -14.76
N LEU A 244 -1.90 -7.16 -14.02
CA LEU A 244 -2.87 -8.25 -13.83
C LEU A 244 -3.97 -7.88 -12.84
N TYR A 245 -3.61 -7.29 -11.69
CA TYR A 245 -4.54 -7.01 -10.61
C TYR A 245 -5.60 -5.97 -10.99
N THR A 246 -5.20 -4.90 -11.68
CA THR A 246 -6.13 -3.82 -12.08
C THR A 246 -7.21 -4.33 -13.01
N TYR A 247 -6.86 -5.24 -13.91
CA TYR A 247 -7.75 -5.75 -14.95
C TYR A 247 -8.19 -7.20 -14.73
N VAL A 248 -8.07 -7.71 -13.49
CA VAL A 248 -8.44 -9.09 -13.17
C VAL A 248 -9.92 -9.37 -13.45
N ALA A 249 -10.81 -8.42 -13.19
CA ALA A 249 -12.24 -8.56 -13.47
C ALA A 249 -12.50 -8.65 -14.99
N ALA A 250 -11.86 -7.79 -15.80
CA ALA A 250 -11.90 -7.84 -17.25
C ALA A 250 -11.33 -9.15 -17.81
N TYR A 251 -10.25 -9.65 -17.21
CA TYR A 251 -9.69 -10.94 -17.57
C TYR A 251 -10.63 -12.11 -17.27
N LEU A 252 -11.28 -12.10 -16.09
CA LEU A 252 -12.25 -13.14 -15.71
C LEU A 252 -13.50 -13.09 -16.57
N ASP A 253 -13.95 -11.90 -16.96
CA ASP A 253 -15.07 -11.74 -17.91
C ASP A 253 -14.71 -12.34 -19.27
N HIS A 254 -13.52 -12.11 -19.78
CA HIS A 254 -13.00 -12.74 -21.01
C HIS A 254 -13.02 -14.28 -20.95
N LEU A 255 -12.84 -14.88 -19.77
CA LEU A 255 -12.96 -16.32 -19.56
C LEU A 255 -14.40 -16.82 -19.35
N GLY A 256 -15.40 -15.90 -19.34
CA GLY A 256 -16.80 -16.23 -19.01
C GLY A 256 -17.03 -16.48 -17.52
N LEU A 257 -16.15 -15.96 -16.65
CA LEU A 257 -16.16 -16.16 -15.19
C LEU A 257 -16.37 -14.83 -14.42
N ALA A 258 -17.04 -13.84 -15.00
CA ALA A 258 -17.26 -12.51 -14.42
C ALA A 258 -17.82 -12.56 -12.99
N GLY A 259 -18.83 -13.41 -12.73
CA GLY A 259 -19.43 -13.58 -11.40
C GLY A 259 -18.52 -14.25 -10.34
N SER A 260 -17.28 -14.60 -10.70
CA SER A 260 -16.31 -15.21 -9.77
C SER A 260 -15.27 -14.22 -9.25
N THR A 261 -15.30 -12.95 -9.66
CA THR A 261 -14.27 -11.95 -9.34
C THR A 261 -14.09 -11.79 -7.83
N GLY A 262 -15.17 -11.63 -7.09
CA GLY A 262 -15.12 -11.53 -5.63
C GLY A 262 -14.50 -12.75 -4.96
N LEU A 263 -14.84 -13.96 -5.42
CA LEU A 263 -14.27 -15.21 -4.90
C LEU A 263 -12.78 -15.36 -5.24
N VAL A 264 -12.37 -15.01 -6.45
CA VAL A 264 -10.96 -15.03 -6.89
C VAL A 264 -10.12 -14.08 -6.04
N LEU A 265 -10.61 -12.86 -5.80
CA LEU A 265 -9.93 -11.87 -4.96
C LEU A 265 -9.90 -12.31 -3.48
N LEU A 266 -10.94 -13.00 -2.99
CA LEU A 266 -10.95 -13.57 -1.64
C LEU A 266 -9.86 -14.65 -1.49
N VAL A 267 -9.77 -15.58 -2.42
CA VAL A 267 -8.76 -16.64 -2.43
C VAL A 267 -7.35 -16.06 -2.54
N PHE A 268 -7.15 -15.09 -3.45
CA PHE A 268 -5.90 -14.34 -3.57
C PHE A 268 -5.53 -13.67 -2.24
N GLY A 269 -6.46 -12.97 -1.60
CA GLY A 269 -6.24 -12.27 -0.33
C GLY A 269 -5.90 -13.23 0.81
N ALA A 270 -6.64 -14.33 0.96
CA ALA A 270 -6.39 -15.36 1.96
C ALA A 270 -5.01 -16.02 1.77
N ALA A 271 -4.67 -16.35 0.53
CA ALA A 271 -3.37 -16.90 0.20
C ALA A 271 -2.23 -15.88 0.44
N SER A 272 -2.47 -14.59 0.19
CA SER A 272 -1.51 -13.52 0.49
C SER A 272 -1.22 -13.43 1.99
N LEU A 273 -2.22 -13.60 2.86
CA LEU A 273 -2.00 -13.66 4.31
C LEU A 273 -1.07 -14.81 4.71
N ALA A 274 -1.28 -15.99 4.12
CA ALA A 274 -0.39 -17.13 4.33
C ALA A 274 1.04 -16.82 3.83
N GLY A 275 1.18 -16.17 2.68
CA GLY A 275 2.45 -15.71 2.12
C GLY A 275 3.17 -14.70 3.04
N ILE A 276 2.45 -13.72 3.59
CA ILE A 276 2.98 -12.74 4.56
C ILE A 276 3.48 -13.46 5.82
N TRP A 277 2.67 -14.35 6.38
CA TRP A 277 3.02 -15.11 7.58
C TRP A 277 4.27 -15.96 7.36
N PHE A 278 4.32 -16.71 6.27
CA PHE A 278 5.47 -17.56 5.91
C PHE A 278 6.75 -16.72 5.71
N THR A 279 6.63 -15.61 4.99
CA THR A 279 7.73 -14.66 4.76
C THR A 279 8.22 -14.10 6.08
N GLY A 280 7.34 -13.58 6.94
CA GLY A 280 7.72 -12.98 8.22
C GLY A 280 8.47 -13.94 9.15
N ARG A 281 8.18 -15.25 9.06
CA ARG A 281 8.86 -16.27 9.86
C ARG A 281 10.28 -16.61 9.37
N HIS A 282 10.58 -16.40 8.09
CA HIS A 282 11.82 -16.87 7.47
C HIS A 282 12.70 -15.78 6.86
N ILE A 283 12.23 -14.52 6.84
CA ILE A 283 12.86 -13.42 6.11
C ILE A 283 14.29 -13.14 6.58
N ASP A 284 14.54 -13.19 7.90
CA ASP A 284 15.85 -12.86 8.48
C ASP A 284 16.98 -13.76 7.97
N ARG A 285 16.65 -14.99 7.57
CA ARG A 285 17.65 -15.97 7.11
C ARG A 285 17.61 -16.22 5.61
N ARG A 286 16.46 -15.98 4.93
CA ARG A 286 16.21 -16.47 3.57
C ARG A 286 15.63 -15.41 2.63
N LEU A 287 15.96 -14.12 2.85
CA LEU A 287 15.45 -12.99 2.06
C LEU A 287 15.46 -13.29 0.54
N ARG A 288 16.61 -13.66 -0.02
CA ARG A 288 16.77 -13.96 -1.44
C ARG A 288 15.96 -15.16 -1.90
N ALA A 289 16.03 -16.27 -1.16
CA ALA A 289 15.31 -17.48 -1.51
C ALA A 289 13.79 -17.27 -1.51
N LEU A 290 13.28 -16.50 -0.55
CA LEU A 290 11.87 -16.11 -0.47
C LEU A 290 11.47 -15.19 -1.62
N THR A 291 12.31 -14.22 -1.99
CA THR A 291 12.03 -13.33 -3.13
C THR A 291 11.99 -14.12 -4.43
N LEU A 292 12.94 -15.02 -4.65
CA LEU A 292 12.93 -15.93 -5.82
C LEU A 292 11.70 -16.84 -5.82
N ALA A 293 11.41 -17.50 -4.70
CA ALA A 293 10.26 -18.41 -4.59
C ALA A 293 8.95 -17.67 -4.84
N GLY A 294 8.74 -16.51 -4.26
CA GLY A 294 7.55 -15.68 -4.48
C GLY A 294 7.42 -15.23 -5.94
N THR A 295 8.52 -14.79 -6.55
CA THR A 295 8.52 -14.39 -7.98
C THR A 295 8.24 -15.58 -8.89
N ILE A 296 8.82 -16.75 -8.61
CA ILE A 296 8.58 -17.98 -9.39
C ILE A 296 7.13 -18.45 -9.22
N LEU A 297 6.58 -18.42 -8.00
CA LEU A 297 5.18 -18.73 -7.76
C LEU A 297 4.24 -17.82 -8.56
N PHE A 298 4.55 -16.53 -8.58
CA PHE A 298 3.78 -15.56 -9.38
C PHE A 298 3.93 -15.85 -10.88
N ALA A 299 5.13 -16.21 -11.35
CA ALA A 299 5.34 -16.60 -12.75
C ALA A 299 4.56 -17.87 -13.12
N VAL A 300 4.53 -18.88 -12.24
CA VAL A 300 3.72 -20.10 -12.43
C VAL A 300 2.23 -19.76 -12.48
N ALA A 301 1.75 -18.87 -11.60
CA ALA A 301 0.38 -18.42 -11.65
C ALA A 301 0.06 -17.67 -12.95
N ALA A 302 0.95 -16.76 -13.39
CA ALA A 302 0.79 -16.05 -14.67
C ALA A 302 0.78 -17.01 -15.86
N ALA A 303 1.64 -18.05 -15.85
CA ALA A 303 1.65 -19.08 -16.89
C ALA A 303 0.35 -19.90 -16.89
N ALA A 304 -0.19 -20.24 -15.72
CA ALA A 304 -1.47 -20.93 -15.61
C ALA A 304 -2.64 -20.05 -16.11
N PHE A 305 -2.64 -18.76 -15.81
CA PHE A 305 -3.61 -17.81 -16.37
C PHE A 305 -3.43 -17.63 -17.89
N ALA A 306 -2.20 -17.72 -18.42
CA ALA A 306 -1.96 -17.57 -19.85
C ALA A 306 -2.56 -18.72 -20.70
N VAL A 307 -2.85 -19.88 -20.08
CA VAL A 307 -3.56 -20.99 -20.72
C VAL A 307 -5.06 -20.82 -20.50
N PRO A 308 -5.84 -20.53 -21.56
CA PRO A 308 -7.28 -20.33 -21.43
C PRO A 308 -7.97 -21.59 -20.90
N ALA A 309 -8.42 -21.55 -19.67
CA ALA A 309 -9.21 -22.63 -19.08
C ALA A 309 -10.44 -22.01 -18.39
N ALA A 310 -11.61 -22.32 -18.89
CA ALA A 310 -12.91 -21.91 -18.31
C ALA A 310 -13.26 -22.69 -17.03
N SER A 311 -12.27 -23.17 -16.29
CA SER A 311 -12.45 -23.93 -15.04
C SER A 311 -12.29 -23.02 -13.85
N THR A 312 -13.37 -22.71 -13.14
CA THR A 312 -13.36 -21.95 -11.89
C THR A 312 -12.37 -22.52 -10.88
N ALA A 313 -12.30 -23.86 -10.74
CA ALA A 313 -11.37 -24.50 -9.80
C ALA A 313 -9.90 -24.20 -10.15
N LEU A 314 -9.53 -24.27 -11.43
CA LEU A 314 -8.17 -23.94 -11.86
C LEU A 314 -7.84 -22.47 -11.63
N VAL A 315 -8.78 -21.56 -11.93
CA VAL A 315 -8.63 -20.11 -11.69
C VAL A 315 -8.43 -19.83 -10.19
N LEU A 316 -9.18 -20.50 -9.30
CA LEU A 316 -9.01 -20.33 -7.85
C LEU A 316 -7.66 -20.85 -7.35
N VAL A 317 -7.19 -22.00 -7.84
CA VAL A 317 -5.85 -22.52 -7.52
C VAL A 317 -4.78 -21.54 -8.01
N THR A 318 -4.92 -21.04 -9.22
CA THR A 318 -4.01 -20.05 -9.80
C THR A 318 -3.98 -18.75 -9.00
N ALA A 319 -5.15 -18.27 -8.56
CA ALA A 319 -5.27 -17.10 -7.69
C ALA A 319 -4.59 -17.32 -6.32
N ALA A 320 -4.70 -18.54 -5.77
CA ALA A 320 -4.00 -18.89 -4.54
C ALA A 320 -2.47 -18.87 -4.72
N LEU A 321 -1.95 -19.43 -5.80
CA LEU A 321 -0.52 -19.37 -6.13
C LEU A 321 -0.03 -17.93 -6.30
N TRP A 322 -0.79 -17.10 -7.00
CA TRP A 322 -0.50 -15.68 -7.15
C TRP A 322 -0.49 -14.96 -5.80
N GLY A 323 -1.50 -15.18 -4.96
CA GLY A 323 -1.58 -14.60 -3.62
C GLY A 323 -0.41 -15.01 -2.73
N LEU A 324 -0.06 -16.30 -2.69
CA LEU A 324 1.11 -16.81 -1.96
C LEU A 324 2.41 -16.14 -2.42
N GLY A 325 2.60 -16.03 -3.74
CA GLY A 325 3.81 -15.43 -4.33
C GLY A 325 3.91 -13.93 -4.07
N TRP A 326 2.78 -13.21 -4.11
CA TRP A 326 2.73 -11.77 -3.93
C TRP A 326 2.75 -11.34 -2.46
N GLY A 327 2.11 -12.10 -1.55
CA GLY A 327 1.86 -11.66 -0.18
C GLY A 327 3.11 -11.22 0.59
N GLY A 328 4.23 -11.89 0.39
CA GLY A 328 5.51 -11.53 1.01
C GLY A 328 6.25 -10.38 0.33
N ALA A 329 5.92 -10.03 -0.91
CA ALA A 329 6.71 -9.12 -1.74
C ALA A 329 6.94 -7.74 -1.11
N PRO A 330 5.94 -7.04 -0.53
CA PRO A 330 6.18 -5.74 0.10
C PRO A 330 7.21 -5.82 1.24
N THR A 331 7.12 -6.83 2.09
CA THR A 331 8.03 -7.01 3.23
C THR A 331 9.43 -7.36 2.75
N LEU A 332 9.56 -8.24 1.77
CA LEU A 332 10.85 -8.65 1.18
C LEU A 332 11.57 -7.47 0.54
N LEU A 333 10.87 -6.66 -0.26
CA LEU A 333 11.46 -5.53 -0.97
C LEU A 333 11.84 -4.38 -0.01
N GLN A 334 10.98 -4.10 1.00
CA GLN A 334 11.30 -3.12 2.03
C GLN A 334 12.51 -3.54 2.88
N THR A 335 12.62 -4.81 3.22
CA THR A 335 13.78 -5.35 3.95
C THR A 335 15.03 -5.27 3.08
N ALA A 336 14.94 -5.70 1.82
CA ALA A 336 16.07 -5.66 0.89
C ALA A 336 16.63 -4.24 0.69
N VAL A 337 15.73 -3.24 0.49
CA VAL A 337 16.17 -1.86 0.29
C VAL A 337 16.72 -1.23 1.56
N ALA A 338 16.19 -1.57 2.73
CA ALA A 338 16.70 -1.09 4.01
C ALA A 338 18.13 -1.63 4.28
N GLU A 339 18.34 -2.92 4.03
CA GLU A 339 19.65 -3.55 4.18
C GLU A 339 20.67 -3.00 3.16
N ALA A 340 20.27 -2.88 1.90
CA ALA A 340 21.14 -2.33 0.86
C ALA A 340 21.48 -0.86 1.11
N GLY A 341 20.54 -0.08 1.64
CA GLY A 341 20.70 1.36 1.91
C GLY A 341 21.66 1.68 3.06
N GLY A 342 21.87 0.77 4.01
CA GLY A 342 22.74 1.00 5.16
C GLY A 342 22.46 2.33 5.88
N ASP A 343 23.43 3.23 5.92
CA ASP A 343 23.29 4.57 6.53
C ASP A 343 22.26 5.45 5.78
N ASP A 344 22.01 5.18 4.50
CA ASP A 344 21.05 5.90 3.66
C ASP A 344 19.68 5.18 3.61
N ALA A 345 19.40 4.21 4.49
CA ALA A 345 18.20 3.35 4.46
C ALA A 345 16.89 4.14 4.41
N ASP A 346 16.76 5.24 5.15
CA ASP A 346 15.54 6.07 5.16
C ASP A 346 15.28 6.74 3.80
N THR A 347 16.34 7.17 3.11
CA THR A 347 16.24 7.72 1.75
C THR A 347 15.89 6.62 0.77
N ALA A 348 16.54 5.46 0.86
CA ALA A 348 16.28 4.29 0.01
C ALA A 348 14.82 3.80 0.16
N GLN A 349 14.28 3.75 1.39
CA GLN A 349 12.87 3.45 1.64
C GLN A 349 11.92 4.47 1.01
N THR A 350 12.25 5.77 1.10
CA THR A 350 11.44 6.81 0.46
C THR A 350 11.42 6.65 -1.06
N MET A 351 12.56 6.29 -1.66
CA MET A 351 12.68 6.01 -3.08
C MET A 351 11.88 4.77 -3.49
N LEU A 352 11.91 3.70 -2.68
CA LEU A 352 11.11 2.51 -2.90
C LEU A 352 9.61 2.84 -2.94
N VAL A 353 9.10 3.59 -1.96
CA VAL A 353 7.67 3.99 -1.92
C VAL A 353 7.29 4.82 -3.14
N SER A 354 8.13 5.78 -3.53
CA SER A 354 7.88 6.61 -4.72
C SER A 354 7.85 5.76 -5.99
N LEU A 355 8.81 4.84 -6.13
CA LEU A 355 8.92 3.97 -7.28
C LEU A 355 7.82 2.90 -7.33
N TRP A 356 7.36 2.42 -6.16
CA TRP A 356 6.20 1.55 -6.03
C TRP A 356 4.95 2.19 -6.65
N ASN A 357 4.66 3.43 -6.27
CA ASN A 357 3.51 4.18 -6.82
C ASN A 357 3.68 4.51 -8.30
N ALA A 358 4.91 4.82 -8.74
CA ALA A 358 5.21 5.01 -10.16
C ALA A 358 5.00 3.72 -10.97
N ALA A 359 5.38 2.56 -10.42
CA ALA A 359 5.16 1.26 -11.03
C ALA A 359 3.66 0.90 -11.10
N MET A 360 2.88 1.24 -10.06
CA MET A 360 1.43 1.07 -10.08
C MET A 360 0.78 1.94 -11.17
N ALA A 361 1.17 3.22 -11.26
CA ALA A 361 0.68 4.10 -12.31
C ALA A 361 1.04 3.58 -13.71
N ALA A 362 2.29 3.18 -13.91
CA ALA A 362 2.75 2.59 -15.17
C ALA A 362 2.03 1.26 -15.48
N GLY A 363 1.77 0.43 -14.47
CA GLY A 363 1.05 -0.84 -14.62
C GLY A 363 -0.40 -0.66 -15.04
N GLY A 364 -1.10 0.34 -14.47
CA GLY A 364 -2.45 0.71 -14.90
C GLY A 364 -2.50 1.18 -16.36
N VAL A 365 -1.53 2.03 -16.77
CA VAL A 365 -1.43 2.47 -18.17
C VAL A 365 -1.08 1.30 -19.09
N ALA A 366 -0.02 0.55 -18.78
CA ALA A 366 0.44 -0.56 -19.60
C ALA A 366 -0.64 -1.66 -19.74
N GLY A 367 -1.31 -2.00 -18.64
CA GLY A 367 -2.41 -2.97 -18.66
C GLY A 367 -3.59 -2.50 -19.50
N GLY A 368 -3.94 -1.20 -19.44
CA GLY A 368 -4.99 -0.63 -20.30
C GLY A 368 -4.64 -0.68 -21.77
N LEU A 369 -3.41 -0.31 -22.13
CA LEU A 369 -2.93 -0.39 -23.53
C LEU A 369 -2.91 -1.83 -24.05
N LEU A 370 -2.50 -2.79 -23.21
CA LEU A 370 -2.55 -4.22 -23.55
C LEU A 370 -3.99 -4.70 -23.74
N LEU A 371 -4.89 -4.30 -22.84
CA LEU A 371 -6.31 -4.68 -22.93
C LEU A 371 -6.97 -4.15 -24.19
N ASP A 372 -6.76 -2.87 -24.52
CA ASP A 372 -7.34 -2.24 -25.73
C ASP A 372 -6.68 -2.76 -27.03
N GLY A 373 -5.36 -2.97 -27.03
CA GLY A 373 -4.63 -3.31 -28.26
C GLY A 373 -4.57 -4.80 -28.57
N LEU A 374 -4.47 -5.66 -27.54
CA LEU A 374 -4.23 -7.11 -27.67
C LEU A 374 -5.30 -7.96 -26.98
N GLY A 375 -6.21 -7.34 -26.23
CA GLY A 375 -7.24 -8.02 -25.46
C GLY A 375 -6.76 -8.57 -24.13
N ALA A 376 -7.71 -8.99 -23.27
CA ALA A 376 -7.47 -9.41 -21.90
C ALA A 376 -6.54 -10.65 -21.79
N GLY A 377 -6.54 -11.52 -22.79
CA GLY A 377 -5.66 -12.69 -22.84
C GLY A 377 -4.15 -12.35 -22.87
N ALA A 378 -3.78 -11.12 -23.28
CA ALA A 378 -2.37 -10.68 -23.30
C ALA A 378 -1.84 -10.33 -21.90
N LEU A 379 -2.70 -10.04 -20.93
CA LEU A 379 -2.30 -9.61 -19.59
C LEU A 379 -1.39 -10.64 -18.88
N PRO A 380 -1.73 -11.94 -18.78
CA PRO A 380 -0.87 -12.91 -18.13
C PRO A 380 0.48 -13.10 -18.86
N TRP A 381 0.49 -13.05 -20.19
CA TRP A 381 1.73 -13.14 -20.97
C TRP A 381 2.67 -11.97 -20.69
N SER A 382 2.14 -10.75 -20.62
CA SER A 382 2.95 -9.58 -20.28
C SER A 382 3.58 -9.69 -18.89
N VAL A 383 2.86 -10.24 -17.92
CA VAL A 383 3.39 -10.54 -16.59
C VAL A 383 4.57 -11.50 -16.66
N LEU A 384 4.46 -12.59 -17.42
CA LEU A 384 5.55 -13.54 -17.61
C LEU A 384 6.81 -12.87 -18.16
N VAL A 385 6.66 -12.04 -19.19
CA VAL A 385 7.78 -11.29 -19.79
C VAL A 385 8.44 -10.37 -18.76
N LEU A 386 7.64 -9.66 -17.94
CA LEU A 386 8.14 -8.77 -16.92
C LEU A 386 8.83 -9.51 -15.76
N LEU A 387 8.43 -10.73 -15.43
CA LEU A 387 9.02 -11.49 -14.33
C LEU A 387 10.38 -12.11 -14.69
N VAL A 388 10.71 -12.29 -15.96
CA VAL A 388 12.03 -12.80 -16.41
C VAL A 388 13.17 -11.92 -15.87
N PRO A 389 13.22 -10.59 -16.12
CA PRO A 389 14.28 -9.76 -15.57
C PRO A 389 14.27 -9.71 -14.05
N VAL A 390 13.10 -9.79 -13.40
CA VAL A 390 13.03 -9.86 -11.92
C VAL A 390 13.79 -11.06 -11.39
N VAL A 391 13.52 -12.26 -11.92
CA VAL A 391 14.23 -13.49 -11.55
C VAL A 391 15.73 -13.36 -11.83
N ALA A 392 16.09 -12.82 -13.00
CA ALA A 392 17.50 -12.67 -13.39
C ALA A 392 18.25 -11.72 -12.43
N VAL A 393 17.65 -10.56 -12.07
CA VAL A 393 18.28 -9.60 -11.16
C VAL A 393 18.38 -10.17 -9.74
N VAL A 394 17.32 -10.78 -9.19
CA VAL A 394 17.36 -11.38 -7.84
C VAL A 394 18.36 -12.55 -7.79
N ALA A 395 18.45 -13.34 -8.86
CA ALA A 395 19.43 -14.42 -8.96
C ALA A 395 20.87 -13.90 -9.10
N GLY A 396 21.10 -12.78 -9.78
CA GLY A 396 22.42 -12.19 -10.04
C GLY A 396 22.95 -11.31 -8.92
N ALA A 397 22.08 -10.54 -8.24
CA ALA A 397 22.46 -9.55 -7.22
C ALA A 397 22.86 -10.18 -5.85
N ARG A 398 23.74 -11.20 -5.89
CA ARG A 398 24.12 -12.02 -4.73
C ARG A 398 24.99 -11.30 -3.72
N ALA A 399 25.82 -10.37 -4.20
CA ALA A 399 26.77 -9.64 -3.35
C ALA A 399 26.07 -8.45 -2.66
N HIS A 400 25.17 -7.78 -3.36
CA HIS A 400 24.51 -6.58 -2.89
C HIS A 400 23.06 -6.55 -3.36
N GLY A 401 22.13 -6.18 -2.46
CA GLY A 401 20.69 -6.10 -2.74
C GLY A 401 19.90 -7.33 -2.30
N PHE A 402 20.30 -8.53 -2.74
CA PHE A 402 19.72 -9.80 -2.32
C PHE A 402 20.81 -10.79 -1.88
N PRO A 403 21.49 -10.55 -0.73
CA PRO A 403 22.60 -11.38 -0.31
C PRO A 403 22.17 -12.82 -0.05
N ALA A 404 23.02 -13.79 -0.45
CA ALA A 404 22.85 -15.17 -0.04
C ALA A 404 23.33 -15.29 1.41
N ARG A 405 22.40 -15.40 2.35
CA ARG A 405 22.72 -15.77 3.73
C ARG A 405 22.73 -17.29 3.80
N GLY A 406 23.90 -17.85 4.18
CA GLY A 406 24.09 -19.28 4.42
C GLY A 406 23.34 -19.76 5.67
#